data_bc78f22fd613306f58e4687026d53ef6
#
_entry.id   bc78f22fd613306f58e4687026d53ef6
#
_cell.length_a   1.000
_cell.length_b   1.000
_cell.length_c   1.000
_cell.angle_alpha   90.00
_cell.angle_beta   90.00
_cell.angle_gamma   90.00
#
_symmetry.space_group_name_H-M   'P 1'
#
loop_
_entity.id
_entity.type
_entity.pdbx_description
1 polymer ?
#
loop_
_entity_poly.entity_id
_entity_poly.type
_entity_poly.pdbx_seq_one_letter_code
_entity_poly.pdbx_strand_id
1 'polypeptide(L)'
;MNERFFDLNREKQDRMINAALKVFAMQGYRHASTDEIVKEADISKGLLFHYFQSKLGLYTFIYDYSVRFVTLELRACVDPFTTDLFDLMKQMELGKMHAMKAYPYMQQFLNRSLTEDVSEALLAVEE
;
A
#
# COMPACT_ATOMS: atom_id res chain seq x y z
N MET A 1 3.84 -0.56 -14.11
CA MET A 1 2.85 -1.37 -13.40
C MET A 1 2.23 -2.38 -14.36
N ASN A 2 2.03 -3.60 -13.93
CA ASN A 2 1.44 -4.63 -14.78
C ASN A 2 -0.08 -4.68 -14.59
N GLU A 3 -0.82 -4.26 -15.61
CA GLU A 3 -2.29 -4.21 -15.56
C GLU A 3 -2.93 -5.58 -15.36
N ARG A 4 -2.25 -6.65 -15.77
CA ARG A 4 -2.76 -8.02 -15.63
C ARG A 4 -2.93 -8.45 -14.18
N PHE A 5 -2.25 -7.77 -13.25
CA PHE A 5 -2.44 -8.05 -11.83
C PHE A 5 -3.92 -7.93 -11.43
N PHE A 6 -4.62 -6.94 -11.96
CA PHE A 6 -6.02 -6.73 -11.63
C PHE A 6 -6.97 -7.72 -12.30
N ASP A 7 -6.46 -8.57 -13.20
CA ASP A 7 -7.22 -9.69 -13.77
C ASP A 7 -7.29 -10.88 -12.80
N LEU A 8 -6.45 -10.92 -11.78
CA LEU A 8 -6.55 -11.94 -10.73
C LEU A 8 -7.83 -11.76 -9.92
N ASN A 9 -8.32 -12.84 -9.30
CA ASN A 9 -9.47 -12.71 -8.43
C ASN A 9 -9.12 -11.81 -7.24
N ARG A 10 -10.15 -11.21 -6.65
CA ARG A 10 -9.97 -10.22 -5.59
C ARG A 10 -9.24 -10.77 -4.38
N GLU A 11 -9.51 -12.02 -4.02
CA GLU A 11 -8.85 -12.66 -2.88
C GLU A 11 -7.34 -12.72 -3.07
N LYS A 12 -6.87 -13.13 -4.27
CA LYS A 12 -5.43 -13.18 -4.55
C LYS A 12 -4.82 -11.78 -4.58
N GLN A 13 -5.51 -10.81 -5.16
CA GLN A 13 -5.05 -9.43 -5.15
C GLN A 13 -4.85 -8.94 -3.72
N ASP A 14 -5.84 -9.13 -2.87
CA ASP A 14 -5.81 -8.65 -1.49
C ASP A 14 -4.74 -9.35 -0.67
N ARG A 15 -4.55 -10.65 -0.88
CA ARG A 15 -3.48 -11.39 -0.19
C ARG A 15 -2.09 -10.84 -0.55
N MET A 16 -1.85 -10.56 -1.83
CA MET A 16 -0.57 -10.00 -2.28
C MET A 16 -0.36 -8.61 -1.74
N ILE A 17 -1.37 -7.76 -1.83
CA ILE A 17 -1.29 -6.38 -1.33
C ILE A 17 -1.05 -6.37 0.18
N ASN A 18 -1.85 -7.13 0.93
CA ASN A 18 -1.72 -7.17 2.39
C ASN A 18 -0.38 -7.75 2.83
N ALA A 19 0.11 -8.79 2.16
CA ALA A 19 1.42 -9.37 2.48
C ALA A 19 2.54 -8.37 2.25
N ALA A 20 2.54 -7.69 1.11
CA ALA A 20 3.55 -6.69 0.80
C ALA A 20 3.49 -5.52 1.78
N LEU A 21 2.30 -5.02 2.07
CA LEU A 21 2.11 -3.94 3.04
C LEU A 21 2.68 -4.31 4.40
N LYS A 22 2.37 -5.52 4.87
CA LYS A 22 2.83 -5.99 6.18
C LYS A 22 4.35 -6.07 6.24
N VAL A 23 4.97 -6.73 5.27
CA VAL A 23 6.42 -6.93 5.29
C VAL A 23 7.16 -5.61 5.15
N PHE A 24 6.74 -4.74 4.21
CA PHE A 24 7.36 -3.43 4.06
C PHE A 24 7.12 -2.53 5.27
N ALA A 25 5.94 -2.57 5.86
CA ALA A 25 5.63 -1.74 7.04
C ALA A 25 6.47 -2.15 8.24
N MET A 26 6.66 -3.45 8.44
CA MET A 26 7.38 -3.95 9.61
C MET A 26 8.89 -3.90 9.45
N GLN A 27 9.42 -4.12 8.25
CA GLN A 27 10.87 -4.26 8.04
C GLN A 27 11.50 -3.13 7.24
N GLY A 28 10.70 -2.32 6.55
CA GLY A 28 11.19 -1.30 5.64
C GLY A 28 11.60 -1.90 4.31
N TYR A 29 11.86 -1.03 3.33
CA TYR A 29 12.22 -1.49 1.98
C TYR A 29 13.50 -2.32 1.98
N ARG A 30 14.53 -1.83 2.66
CA ARG A 30 15.86 -2.43 2.63
C ARG A 30 15.87 -3.86 3.15
N HIS A 31 15.21 -4.09 4.29
CA HIS A 31 15.23 -5.38 4.97
C HIS A 31 14.10 -6.32 4.55
N ALA A 32 13.13 -5.81 3.82
CA ALA A 32 12.03 -6.63 3.33
C ALA A 32 12.53 -7.64 2.30
N SER A 33 12.08 -8.88 2.48
CA SER A 33 12.44 -9.99 1.59
C SER A 33 11.26 -10.36 0.72
N THR A 34 11.49 -10.52 -0.59
CA THR A 34 10.47 -11.03 -1.50
C THR A 34 10.06 -12.46 -1.12
N ASP A 35 10.97 -13.24 -0.55
CA ASP A 35 10.65 -14.58 -0.07
C ASP A 35 9.63 -14.56 1.07
N GLU A 36 9.77 -13.60 2.00
CA GLU A 36 8.79 -13.43 3.07
C GLU A 36 7.44 -12.98 2.53
N ILE A 37 7.45 -12.10 1.54
CA ILE A 37 6.22 -11.58 0.95
C ILE A 37 5.45 -12.70 0.26
N VAL A 38 6.12 -13.53 -0.55
CA VAL A 38 5.43 -14.63 -1.25
C VAL A 38 4.93 -15.68 -0.27
N LYS A 39 5.67 -15.93 0.79
CA LYS A 39 5.24 -16.86 1.84
C LYS A 39 3.99 -16.35 2.55
N GLU A 40 3.99 -15.08 2.92
CA GLU A 40 2.86 -14.44 3.59
C GLU A 40 1.62 -14.40 2.68
N ALA A 41 1.83 -14.15 1.39
CA ALA A 41 0.76 -14.07 0.41
C ALA A 41 0.26 -15.44 -0.08
N ASP A 42 1.01 -16.49 0.21
CA ASP A 42 0.74 -17.85 -0.26
C ASP A 42 0.67 -17.92 -1.79
N ILE A 43 1.70 -17.38 -2.42
CA ILE A 43 1.86 -17.40 -3.88
C ILE A 43 3.27 -17.87 -4.23
N SER A 44 3.50 -18.19 -5.51
CA SER A 44 4.83 -18.55 -5.98
C SER A 44 5.68 -17.31 -6.21
N LYS A 45 6.99 -17.45 -6.05
CA LYS A 45 7.93 -16.38 -6.34
C LYS A 45 7.89 -16.00 -7.83
N GLY A 46 7.71 -17.00 -8.71
CA GLY A 46 7.55 -16.74 -10.13
C GLY A 46 6.37 -15.86 -10.47
N LEU A 47 5.25 -16.06 -9.77
CA LEU A 47 4.06 -15.23 -9.98
C LEU A 47 4.32 -13.78 -9.59
N LEU A 48 4.98 -13.56 -8.43
CA LEU A 48 5.31 -12.21 -7.98
C LEU A 48 6.20 -11.49 -9.00
N PHE A 49 7.28 -12.15 -9.44
CA PHE A 49 8.20 -11.54 -10.40
C PHE A 49 7.59 -11.38 -11.79
N HIS A 50 6.63 -12.23 -12.15
CA HIS A 50 5.89 -12.07 -13.39
C HIS A 50 5.14 -10.73 -13.44
N TYR A 51 4.52 -10.34 -12.32
CA TYR A 51 3.74 -9.11 -12.28
C TYR A 51 4.57 -7.87 -11.98
N PHE A 52 5.57 -7.98 -11.12
CA PHE A 52 6.26 -6.78 -10.59
C PHE A 52 7.73 -6.70 -10.96
N GLN A 53 8.32 -7.79 -11.46
CA GLN A 53 9.68 -7.88 -11.98
C GLN A 53 10.80 -7.74 -10.94
N SER A 54 10.61 -6.94 -9.90
CA SER A 54 11.62 -6.70 -8.87
C SER A 54 10.97 -6.28 -7.55
N LYS A 55 11.77 -6.26 -6.49
CA LYS A 55 11.32 -5.73 -5.20
C LYS A 55 10.93 -4.25 -5.34
N LEU A 56 11.72 -3.49 -6.09
CA LEU A 56 11.40 -2.07 -6.32
C LEU A 56 10.09 -1.91 -7.10
N GLY A 57 9.87 -2.73 -8.10
CA GLY A 57 8.62 -2.71 -8.86
C GLY A 57 7.42 -2.99 -7.98
N LEU A 58 7.54 -3.97 -7.08
CA LEU A 58 6.48 -4.27 -6.12
C LEU A 58 6.27 -3.10 -5.15
N TYR A 59 7.35 -2.54 -4.61
CA TYR A 59 7.27 -1.42 -3.68
C TYR A 59 6.58 -0.21 -4.32
N THR A 60 6.98 0.14 -5.53
CA THR A 60 6.40 1.26 -6.29
C THR A 60 4.91 1.04 -6.52
N PHE A 61 4.53 -0.16 -6.92
CA PHE A 61 3.12 -0.51 -7.11
C PHE A 61 2.33 -0.36 -5.81
N ILE A 62 2.84 -0.90 -4.71
CA ILE A 62 2.17 -0.86 -3.42
C ILE A 62 2.04 0.57 -2.92
N TYR A 63 3.07 1.39 -3.09
CA TYR A 63 3.03 2.80 -2.71
C TYR A 63 1.95 3.55 -3.50
N ASP A 64 1.97 3.40 -4.82
CA ASP A 64 1.01 4.07 -5.70
C ASP A 64 -0.43 3.63 -5.38
N TYR A 65 -0.63 2.33 -5.22
CA TYR A 65 -1.93 1.77 -4.87
C TYR A 65 -2.43 2.31 -3.53
N SER A 66 -1.54 2.36 -2.54
CA SER A 66 -1.90 2.84 -1.19
C SER A 66 -2.31 4.31 -1.20
N VAL A 67 -1.56 5.16 -1.88
CA VAL A 67 -1.88 6.58 -1.99
C VAL A 67 -3.25 6.76 -2.65
N ARG A 68 -3.50 6.05 -3.73
CA ARG A 68 -4.79 6.14 -4.43
C ARG A 68 -5.94 5.64 -3.59
N PHE A 69 -5.74 4.52 -2.90
CA PHE A 69 -6.79 3.91 -2.08
C PHE A 69 -7.17 4.84 -0.92
N VAL A 70 -6.19 5.34 -0.18
CA VAL A 70 -6.44 6.24 0.95
C VAL A 70 -7.07 7.55 0.47
N THR A 71 -6.61 8.09 -0.66
CA THR A 71 -7.17 9.31 -1.24
C THR A 71 -8.65 9.12 -1.56
N LEU A 72 -9.02 8.00 -2.17
CA LEU A 72 -10.42 7.72 -2.50
C LEU A 72 -11.27 7.57 -1.25
N GLU A 73 -10.76 6.91 -0.22
CA GLU A 73 -11.47 6.75 1.05
C GLU A 73 -11.67 8.10 1.76
N LEU A 74 -10.64 8.96 1.74
CA LEU A 74 -10.75 10.29 2.33
C LEU A 74 -11.78 11.13 1.57
N ARG A 75 -11.77 11.09 0.25
CA ARG A 75 -12.74 11.82 -0.57
C ARG A 75 -14.17 11.35 -0.32
N ALA A 76 -14.34 10.06 -0.08
CA ALA A 76 -15.66 9.51 0.20
C ALA A 76 -16.21 9.94 1.56
N CYS A 77 -15.32 10.22 2.52
CA CYS A 77 -15.69 10.55 3.90
C CYS A 77 -15.69 12.06 4.19
N VAL A 78 -14.99 12.87 3.39
CA VAL A 78 -14.87 14.31 3.63
C VAL A 78 -15.90 15.06 2.81
N ASP A 79 -16.69 15.91 3.49
CA ASP A 79 -17.63 16.82 2.84
C ASP A 79 -16.85 18.08 2.42
N PRO A 80 -16.82 18.42 1.11
CA PRO A 80 -16.06 19.58 0.64
C PRO A 80 -16.58 20.92 1.16
N PHE A 81 -17.79 20.95 1.72
CA PHE A 81 -18.37 22.16 2.28
C PHE A 81 -18.17 22.30 3.79
N THR A 82 -17.43 21.37 4.42
CA THR A 82 -17.14 21.44 5.85
C THR A 82 -16.21 22.62 6.13
N THR A 83 -16.62 23.49 7.05
CA THR A 83 -15.83 24.66 7.45
C THR A 83 -15.26 24.54 8.86
N ASP A 84 -15.79 23.62 9.67
CA ASP A 84 -15.31 23.37 11.03
C ASP A 84 -14.13 22.40 11.00
N LEU A 85 -12.99 22.83 11.56
CA LEU A 85 -11.77 22.03 11.58
C LEU A 85 -11.96 20.70 12.32
N PHE A 86 -12.68 20.71 13.45
CA PHE A 86 -12.92 19.47 14.19
C PHE A 86 -13.76 18.48 13.41
N ASP A 87 -14.78 18.95 12.72
CA ASP A 87 -15.58 18.08 11.86
C ASP A 87 -14.75 17.51 10.71
N LEU A 88 -13.90 18.33 10.10
CA LEU A 88 -13.01 17.88 9.04
C LEU A 88 -12.06 16.79 9.54
N MET A 89 -11.46 17.00 10.72
CA MET A 89 -10.56 16.01 11.31
C MET A 89 -11.26 14.69 11.60
N LYS A 90 -12.50 14.73 12.10
CA LYS A 90 -13.31 13.53 12.33
C LYS A 90 -13.58 12.79 11.03
N GLN A 91 -13.93 13.51 9.97
CA GLN A 91 -14.18 12.93 8.65
C GLN A 91 -12.93 12.26 8.09
N MET A 92 -11.76 12.90 8.24
CA MET A 92 -10.50 12.35 7.80
C MET A 92 -10.13 11.08 8.57
N GLU A 93 -10.33 11.07 9.89
CA GLU A 93 -10.09 9.88 10.71
C GLU A 93 -11.00 8.72 10.30
N LEU A 94 -12.26 9.03 10.01
CA LEU A 94 -13.20 8.00 9.53
C LEU A 94 -12.74 7.39 8.20
N GLY A 95 -12.22 8.21 7.28
CA GLY A 95 -11.68 7.73 6.02
C GLY A 95 -10.48 6.82 6.22
N LYS A 96 -9.57 7.17 7.13
CA LYS A 96 -8.43 6.33 7.48
C LYS A 96 -8.87 5.01 8.10
N MET A 97 -9.86 5.04 8.97
CA MET A 97 -10.40 3.82 9.58
C MET A 97 -11.00 2.87 8.54
N HIS A 98 -11.71 3.41 7.56
CA HIS A 98 -12.26 2.61 6.47
C HIS A 98 -11.16 1.94 5.65
N ALA A 99 -10.09 2.68 5.34
CA ALA A 99 -8.94 2.13 4.61
C ALA A 99 -8.29 1.00 5.40
N MET A 100 -8.15 1.15 6.72
CA MET A 100 -7.51 0.16 7.58
C MET A 100 -8.33 -1.12 7.75
N LYS A 101 -9.64 -1.08 7.54
CA LYS A 101 -10.46 -2.29 7.55
C LYS A 101 -10.08 -3.22 6.40
N ALA A 102 -9.84 -2.67 5.23
CA ALA A 102 -9.45 -3.45 4.05
C ALA A 102 -7.97 -3.84 4.11
N TYR A 103 -7.11 -2.91 4.54
CA TYR A 103 -5.66 -3.05 4.53
C TYR A 103 -5.07 -2.55 5.85
N PRO A 104 -4.99 -3.42 6.87
CA PRO A 104 -4.59 -2.99 8.23
C PRO A 104 -3.20 -2.36 8.33
N TYR A 105 -2.27 -2.72 7.45
CA TYR A 105 -0.90 -2.21 7.51
C TYR A 105 -0.64 -1.02 6.59
N MET A 106 -1.66 -0.58 5.86
CA MET A 106 -1.47 0.45 4.82
C MET A 106 -1.01 1.79 5.41
N GLN A 107 -1.61 2.23 6.52
CA GLN A 107 -1.22 3.49 7.14
C GLN A 107 0.20 3.42 7.69
N GLN A 108 0.55 2.31 8.34
CA GLN A 108 1.90 2.09 8.86
C GLN A 108 2.93 2.08 7.72
N PHE A 109 2.58 1.43 6.61
CA PHE A 109 3.42 1.42 5.41
C PHE A 109 3.66 2.83 4.88
N LEU A 110 2.60 3.62 4.74
CA LEU A 110 2.71 4.99 4.23
C LEU A 110 3.53 5.88 5.17
N ASN A 111 3.33 5.74 6.48
CA ASN A 111 4.12 6.49 7.45
C ASN A 111 5.61 6.13 7.34
N ARG A 112 5.91 4.85 7.20
CA ARG A 112 7.29 4.40 7.09
C ARG A 112 7.95 4.86 5.79
N SER A 113 7.18 4.93 4.69
CA SER A 113 7.72 5.35 3.40
C SER A 113 8.28 6.78 3.44
N LEU A 114 7.78 7.62 4.34
CA LEU A 114 8.27 8.99 4.51
C LEU A 114 9.68 9.04 5.12
N THR A 115 10.09 7.98 5.81
CA THR A 115 11.39 7.91 6.49
C THR A 115 12.34 6.92 5.83
N GLU A 116 11.98 6.40 4.66
CA GLU A 116 12.79 5.42 3.95
C GLU A 116 14.06 6.07 3.44
N ASP A 117 15.23 5.45 3.73
CA ASP A 117 16.54 6.02 3.41
C ASP A 117 17.26 5.34 2.24
N VAL A 118 16.64 4.33 1.63
CA VAL A 118 17.19 3.66 0.46
C VAL A 118 16.89 4.53 -0.76
N SER A 119 17.93 4.92 -1.50
CA SER A 119 17.78 5.86 -2.61
C SER A 119 16.77 5.41 -3.67
N GLU A 120 16.74 4.11 -3.97
CA GLU A 120 15.77 3.55 -4.93
C GLU A 120 14.33 3.72 -4.44
N ALA A 121 14.10 3.45 -3.16
CA ALA A 121 12.77 3.61 -2.56
C ALA A 121 12.38 5.08 -2.46
N LEU A 122 13.34 5.95 -2.15
CA LEU A 122 13.09 7.40 -2.12
C LEU A 122 12.66 7.92 -3.48
N LEU A 123 13.28 7.45 -4.55
CA LEU A 123 12.89 7.82 -5.91
C LEU A 123 11.46 7.36 -6.21
N ALA A 124 11.08 6.17 -5.77
CA ALA A 124 9.73 5.67 -5.95
C ALA A 124 8.69 6.54 -5.22
N VAL A 125 9.03 7.02 -4.03
CA VAL A 125 8.14 7.87 -3.22
C VAL A 125 8.01 9.27 -3.84
N GLU A 126 9.09 9.82 -4.38
CA GLU A 126 9.08 11.17 -4.97
C GLU A 126 8.34 11.23 -6.31
N GLU A 127 8.27 10.14 -7.04
CA GLU A 127 7.54 10.08 -8.30
C GLU A 127 6.03 10.00 -8.09
#